data_04017affffd0478a26e58462a3677e94
#
_entry.id   04017affffd0478a26e58462a3677e94
#
_cell.length_a   1.000
_cell.length_b   1.000
_cell.length_c   1.000
_cell.angle_alpha   90.00
_cell.angle_beta   90.00
_cell.angle_gamma   90.00
#
_symmetry.space_group_name_H-M   'P 1'
#
loop_
_entity.id
_entity.type
_entity.pdbx_description
1 polymer ?
#
loop_
_entity_poly.entity_id
_entity_poly.type
_entity_poly.pdbx_seq_one_letter_code
_entity_poly.pdbx_strand_id
1 'polypeptide(L)'
;MQPVVAQVTHVDSILNDFYHHPERVLVAAHRSAHLVHPENSLAAIRDAIAIGADIIEVDVRKTKDGVYVLLHDEKIDRTTTAKGAVSNYTYDELNAIPLLQNGQPTNERIPTFESALLAAKGRIMVDIDFKLDSTQDAINVCKLISEAGMQKQVLFFVYDYPYTSIIDSIDNSIAVMPRAYNKEDVVNILKTYKVPVIHVDRAFYNDTLMGEIRTHDVRVWINALGKFDDLEKTQKNLGYDSLLKMKAVNVIQTDYPANLLKYLQERSLHR
;
A
#
# COMPACT_ATOMS: atom_id res chain seq x y z
N MET A 1 -3.84 14.54 39.58
CA MET A 1 -3.64 14.54 38.11
C MET A 1 -4.53 13.44 37.57
N GLN A 2 -5.55 13.78 36.80
CA GLN A 2 -6.32 12.76 36.07
C GLN A 2 -5.42 12.20 34.95
N PRO A 3 -5.42 10.88 34.70
CA PRO A 3 -4.67 10.32 33.58
C PRO A 3 -5.25 10.91 32.28
N VAL A 4 -4.38 11.51 31.46
CA VAL A 4 -4.73 11.89 30.09
C VAL A 4 -4.98 10.59 29.35
N VAL A 5 -6.25 10.24 29.16
CA VAL A 5 -6.64 9.12 28.28
C VAL A 5 -6.22 9.56 26.87
N ALA A 6 -5.20 8.92 26.31
CA ALA A 6 -4.80 9.17 24.92
C ALA A 6 -6.02 8.93 24.03
N GLN A 7 -6.39 9.92 23.23
CA GLN A 7 -7.48 9.79 22.29
C GLN A 7 -7.07 8.76 21.23
N VAL A 8 -7.84 7.67 21.11
CA VAL A 8 -7.62 6.64 20.07
C VAL A 8 -7.73 7.32 18.71
N THR A 9 -6.67 7.27 17.93
CA THR A 9 -6.66 7.83 16.58
C THR A 9 -7.32 6.85 15.60
N HIS A 10 -7.69 7.34 14.41
CA HIS A 10 -8.28 6.47 13.40
C HIS A 10 -7.32 5.34 13.00
N VAL A 11 -6.03 5.64 12.87
CA VAL A 11 -5.01 4.62 12.53
C VAL A 11 -4.84 3.57 13.64
N ASP A 12 -5.06 3.92 14.91
CA ASP A 12 -5.00 2.92 16.01
C ASP A 12 -6.07 1.84 15.84
N SER A 13 -7.26 2.22 15.35
CA SER A 13 -8.32 1.26 15.02
C SER A 13 -7.93 0.36 13.84
N ILE A 14 -7.30 0.93 12.81
CA ILE A 14 -6.79 0.16 11.65
C ILE A 14 -5.71 -0.82 12.10
N LEU A 15 -4.74 -0.36 12.89
CA LEU A 15 -3.66 -1.20 13.43
C LEU A 15 -4.19 -2.31 14.32
N ASN A 16 -5.20 -2.01 15.17
CA ASN A 16 -5.86 -3.02 15.97
C ASN A 16 -6.53 -4.09 15.10
N ASP A 17 -7.23 -3.68 14.04
CA ASP A 17 -7.82 -4.62 13.11
C ASP A 17 -6.74 -5.42 12.37
N PHE A 18 -5.68 -4.75 11.92
CA PHE A 18 -4.60 -5.39 11.19
C PHE A 18 -3.88 -6.48 12.00
N TYR A 19 -3.61 -6.25 13.28
CA TYR A 19 -2.85 -7.20 14.11
C TYR A 19 -3.72 -8.16 14.91
N HIS A 20 -4.97 -7.82 15.24
CA HIS A 20 -5.75 -8.55 16.23
C HIS A 20 -7.11 -9.05 15.75
N HIS A 21 -7.57 -8.63 14.57
CA HIS A 21 -8.86 -9.04 14.00
C HIS A 21 -8.69 -9.69 12.62
N PRO A 22 -8.09 -10.89 12.57
CA PRO A 22 -7.84 -11.57 11.29
C PRO A 22 -9.10 -11.94 10.50
N GLU A 23 -10.27 -11.96 11.13
CA GLU A 23 -11.57 -12.17 10.49
C GLU A 23 -12.02 -10.98 9.64
N ARG A 24 -11.49 -9.77 9.90
CA ARG A 24 -11.81 -8.56 9.14
C ARG A 24 -10.97 -8.47 7.88
N VAL A 25 -11.63 -8.12 6.78
CA VAL A 25 -10.97 -7.85 5.50
C VAL A 25 -10.62 -6.38 5.43
N LEU A 26 -9.34 -6.07 5.24
CA LEU A 26 -8.85 -4.71 5.10
C LEU A 26 -8.75 -4.30 3.63
N VAL A 27 -8.97 -3.00 3.38
CA VAL A 27 -8.97 -2.44 2.03
C VAL A 27 -7.75 -1.55 1.83
N ALA A 28 -6.92 -1.92 0.83
CA ALA A 28 -5.80 -1.13 0.38
C ALA A 28 -6.16 -0.39 -0.92
N ALA A 29 -6.04 0.93 -0.90
CA ALA A 29 -6.25 1.78 -2.06
C ALA A 29 -4.97 1.84 -2.90
N HIS A 30 -4.97 1.21 -4.08
CA HIS A 30 -3.86 1.18 -5.04
C HIS A 30 -3.51 2.58 -5.52
N ARG A 31 -2.25 2.99 -5.40
CA ARG A 31 -1.77 4.36 -5.69
C ARG A 31 -2.65 5.44 -5.05
N SER A 32 -3.15 5.12 -3.85
CA SER A 32 -4.19 5.87 -3.14
C SER A 32 -5.57 5.85 -3.85
N ALA A 33 -6.53 6.68 -3.44
CA ALA A 33 -7.87 6.70 -4.05
C ALA A 33 -7.87 7.59 -5.33
N HIS A 34 -7.42 7.03 -6.44
CA HIS A 34 -7.07 7.78 -7.67
C HIS A 34 -8.18 7.87 -8.74
N LEU A 35 -9.43 7.50 -8.42
CA LEU A 35 -10.51 7.60 -9.41
C LEU A 35 -10.89 9.04 -9.76
N VAL A 36 -10.81 9.94 -8.80
CA VAL A 36 -11.18 11.35 -8.94
C VAL A 36 -9.95 12.25 -9.03
N HIS A 37 -8.89 11.88 -8.35
CA HIS A 37 -7.61 12.61 -8.28
C HIS A 37 -6.49 11.83 -8.97
N PRO A 38 -5.39 12.48 -9.39
CA PRO A 38 -4.25 11.77 -9.95
C PRO A 38 -3.70 10.71 -9.00
N GLU A 39 -3.28 9.57 -9.54
CA GLU A 39 -2.60 8.52 -8.79
C GLU A 39 -1.36 9.07 -8.05
N ASN A 40 -1.06 8.52 -6.86
CA ASN A 40 0.09 8.93 -6.06
C ASN A 40 0.11 10.42 -5.69
N SER A 41 -1.03 11.14 -5.73
CA SER A 41 -1.13 12.54 -5.35
C SER A 41 -1.56 12.72 -3.89
N LEU A 42 -1.27 13.90 -3.32
CA LEU A 42 -1.75 14.23 -1.97
C LEU A 42 -3.29 14.31 -1.90
N ALA A 43 -3.95 14.69 -3.00
CA ALA A 43 -5.40 14.69 -3.06
C ALA A 43 -5.96 13.27 -3.01
N ALA A 44 -5.36 12.30 -3.74
CA ALA A 44 -5.76 10.89 -3.70
C ALA A 44 -5.54 10.27 -2.30
N ILE A 45 -4.47 10.65 -1.59
CA ILE A 45 -4.24 10.24 -0.19
C ILE A 45 -5.36 10.77 0.71
N ARG A 46 -5.69 12.06 0.62
CA ARG A 46 -6.79 12.66 1.39
C ARG A 46 -8.13 12.00 1.11
N ASP A 47 -8.39 11.65 -0.15
CA ASP A 47 -9.60 10.93 -0.56
C ASP A 47 -9.66 9.52 0.04
N ALA A 48 -8.56 8.78 0.01
CA ALA A 48 -8.48 7.46 0.63
C ALA A 48 -8.81 7.51 2.13
N ILE A 49 -8.31 8.52 2.83
CA ILE A 49 -8.62 8.77 4.24
C ILE A 49 -10.12 9.12 4.42
N ALA A 50 -10.65 9.99 3.57
CA ALA A 50 -12.04 10.46 3.66
C ALA A 50 -13.08 9.36 3.42
N ILE A 51 -12.79 8.42 2.50
CA ILE A 51 -13.65 7.25 2.25
C ILE A 51 -13.51 6.15 3.30
N GLY A 52 -12.51 6.25 4.20
CA GLY A 52 -12.29 5.27 5.26
C GLY A 52 -11.51 4.03 4.83
N ALA A 53 -10.65 4.11 3.81
CA ALA A 53 -9.73 3.04 3.47
C ALA A 53 -8.77 2.76 4.63
N ASP A 54 -8.29 1.50 4.74
CA ASP A 54 -7.40 1.10 5.82
C ASP A 54 -5.94 1.38 5.50
N ILE A 55 -5.58 1.19 4.24
CA ILE A 55 -4.20 1.27 3.74
C ILE A 55 -4.22 2.06 2.44
N ILE A 56 -3.26 2.95 2.26
CA ILE A 56 -2.87 3.43 0.93
C ILE A 56 -1.64 2.68 0.47
N GLU A 57 -1.62 2.28 -0.78
CA GLU A 57 -0.38 1.86 -1.43
C GLU A 57 0.17 3.04 -2.21
N VAL A 58 1.50 3.23 -2.17
CA VAL A 58 2.21 4.31 -2.82
C VAL A 58 3.55 3.84 -3.38
N ASP A 59 3.90 4.32 -4.57
CA ASP A 59 5.13 3.97 -5.27
C ASP A 59 6.24 4.98 -4.99
N VAL A 60 7.40 4.54 -4.50
CA VAL A 60 8.51 5.42 -4.15
C VAL A 60 9.63 5.34 -5.18
N ARG A 61 9.96 6.49 -5.78
CA ARG A 61 11.08 6.70 -6.70
C ARG A 61 11.98 7.85 -6.22
N LYS A 62 13.08 8.10 -6.97
CA LYS A 62 14.07 9.11 -6.62
C LYS A 62 14.36 10.02 -7.79
N THR A 63 14.43 11.32 -7.52
CA THR A 63 14.82 12.37 -8.45
C THR A 63 16.34 12.42 -8.67
N LYS A 64 16.79 13.24 -9.64
CA LYS A 64 18.21 13.48 -9.94
C LYS A 64 18.98 14.03 -8.75
N ASP A 65 18.37 14.88 -7.96
CA ASP A 65 18.96 15.52 -6.78
C ASP A 65 18.74 14.74 -5.48
N GLY A 66 18.20 13.49 -5.58
CA GLY A 66 18.10 12.54 -4.48
C GLY A 66 16.86 12.68 -3.61
N VAL A 67 15.86 13.45 -4.00
CA VAL A 67 14.58 13.56 -3.31
C VAL A 67 13.71 12.33 -3.62
N TYR A 68 13.11 11.70 -2.60
CA TYR A 68 12.15 10.62 -2.78
C TYR A 68 10.76 11.18 -3.08
N VAL A 69 10.15 10.69 -4.15
CA VAL A 69 8.87 11.18 -4.68
C VAL A 69 7.92 10.00 -4.96
N LEU A 70 6.62 10.30 -5.04
CA LEU A 70 5.63 9.29 -5.39
C LEU A 70 5.39 9.25 -6.90
N LEU A 71 5.75 8.14 -7.54
CA LEU A 71 5.53 7.89 -8.96
C LEU A 71 5.66 6.40 -9.27
N HIS A 72 4.68 5.81 -9.97
CA HIS A 72 4.74 4.40 -10.35
C HIS A 72 5.78 4.13 -11.44
N ASP A 73 5.66 4.82 -12.57
CA ASP A 73 6.49 4.56 -13.74
C ASP A 73 7.91 5.13 -13.56
N GLU A 74 8.88 4.59 -14.26
CA GLU A 74 10.22 5.18 -14.34
C GLU A 74 10.19 6.55 -15.04
N LYS A 75 9.22 6.75 -15.95
CA LYS A 75 9.02 7.98 -16.71
C LYS A 75 7.78 8.72 -16.27
N ILE A 76 7.84 10.05 -16.35
CA ILE A 76 6.74 10.93 -16.00
C ILE A 76 5.67 11.08 -17.11
N ASP A 77 5.86 10.41 -18.25
CA ASP A 77 5.13 10.61 -19.51
C ASP A 77 3.62 10.36 -19.41
N ARG A 78 3.21 9.35 -18.63
CA ARG A 78 1.80 8.94 -18.53
C ARG A 78 0.99 9.81 -17.58
N THR A 79 1.63 10.25 -16.51
CA THR A 79 0.94 10.90 -15.38
C THR A 79 1.16 12.40 -15.30
N THR A 80 1.98 12.97 -16.21
CA THR A 80 2.27 14.42 -16.23
C THR A 80 2.16 15.02 -17.63
N THR A 81 2.26 16.35 -17.71
CA THR A 81 2.31 17.09 -18.99
C THR A 81 3.68 17.09 -19.66
N ALA A 82 4.73 16.52 -19.02
CA ALA A 82 6.08 16.45 -19.52
C ALA A 82 6.50 14.99 -19.83
N LYS A 83 7.73 14.79 -20.28
CA LYS A 83 8.26 13.48 -20.70
C LYS A 83 9.67 13.26 -20.19
N GLY A 84 10.04 12.01 -19.96
CA GLY A 84 11.39 11.60 -19.57
C GLY A 84 11.43 10.84 -18.26
N ALA A 85 12.60 10.31 -17.90
CA ALA A 85 12.79 9.58 -16.66
C ALA A 85 12.78 10.54 -15.47
N VAL A 86 12.14 10.14 -14.36
CA VAL A 86 12.09 10.91 -13.10
C VAL A 86 13.51 11.25 -12.61
N SER A 87 14.46 10.35 -12.79
CA SER A 87 15.87 10.51 -12.43
C SER A 87 16.63 11.58 -13.24
N ASN A 88 16.01 12.12 -14.29
CA ASN A 88 16.60 13.21 -15.08
C ASN A 88 16.21 14.61 -14.56
N TYR A 89 15.24 14.69 -13.65
CA TYR A 89 14.69 15.93 -13.10
C TYR A 89 15.10 16.13 -11.64
N THR A 90 15.38 17.37 -11.26
CA THR A 90 15.38 17.77 -9.86
C THR A 90 13.96 17.85 -9.33
N TYR A 91 13.79 17.84 -7.99
CA TYR A 91 12.45 17.96 -7.43
C TYR A 91 11.79 19.30 -7.79
N ASP A 92 12.52 20.39 -7.79
CA ASP A 92 11.99 21.71 -8.17
C ASP A 92 11.45 21.73 -9.60
N GLU A 93 12.14 21.07 -10.55
CA GLU A 93 11.68 20.91 -11.93
C GLU A 93 10.40 20.07 -11.98
N LEU A 94 10.30 18.96 -11.25
CA LEU A 94 9.10 18.13 -11.18
C LEU A 94 7.92 18.86 -10.53
N ASN A 95 8.17 19.63 -9.50
CA ASN A 95 7.13 20.39 -8.78
C ASN A 95 6.49 21.49 -9.63
N ALA A 96 7.15 21.93 -10.72
CA ALA A 96 6.57 22.83 -11.70
C ALA A 96 5.60 22.13 -12.67
N ILE A 97 5.63 20.80 -12.79
CA ILE A 97 4.90 20.01 -13.78
C ILE A 97 3.57 19.51 -13.21
N PRO A 98 2.41 19.85 -13.83
CA PRO A 98 1.12 19.33 -13.40
C PRO A 98 0.98 17.82 -13.55
N LEU A 99 0.36 17.16 -12.56
CA LEU A 99 -0.18 15.82 -12.71
C LEU A 99 -1.44 15.84 -13.58
N LEU A 100 -1.64 14.76 -14.33
CA LEU A 100 -2.80 14.54 -15.17
C LEU A 100 -3.86 13.69 -14.44
N GLN A 101 -5.13 14.06 -14.61
CA GLN A 101 -6.28 13.20 -14.32
C GLN A 101 -7.11 13.05 -15.60
N ASN A 102 -7.31 11.82 -16.05
CA ASN A 102 -8.01 11.52 -17.32
C ASN A 102 -7.44 12.30 -18.52
N GLY A 103 -6.11 12.45 -18.57
CA GLY A 103 -5.41 13.17 -19.63
C GLY A 103 -5.49 14.69 -19.55
N GLN A 104 -6.10 15.26 -18.51
CA GLN A 104 -6.21 16.72 -18.30
C GLN A 104 -5.30 17.18 -17.17
N PRO A 105 -4.59 18.31 -17.33
CA PRO A 105 -3.78 18.91 -16.28
C PRO A 105 -4.61 19.27 -15.04
N THR A 106 -4.04 19.03 -13.86
CA THR A 106 -4.63 19.37 -12.57
C THR A 106 -3.78 20.38 -11.79
N ASN A 107 -4.25 20.77 -10.61
CA ASN A 107 -3.46 21.56 -9.66
C ASN A 107 -2.52 20.69 -8.81
N GLU A 108 -2.63 19.36 -8.88
CA GLU A 108 -1.76 18.45 -8.15
C GLU A 108 -0.37 18.35 -8.81
N ARG A 109 0.63 18.06 -7.99
CA ARG A 109 2.03 17.89 -8.37
C ARG A 109 2.52 16.55 -7.85
N ILE A 110 3.63 16.04 -8.40
CA ILE A 110 4.31 14.87 -7.84
C ILE A 110 4.74 15.21 -6.41
N PRO A 111 4.20 14.54 -5.37
CA PRO A 111 4.56 14.87 -3.99
C PRO A 111 5.89 14.23 -3.60
N THR A 112 6.57 14.79 -2.61
CA THR A 112 7.65 14.10 -1.93
C THR A 112 7.08 12.96 -1.07
N PHE A 113 7.88 11.93 -0.84
CA PHE A 113 7.52 10.84 0.07
C PHE A 113 7.28 11.36 1.50
N GLU A 114 8.07 12.31 1.98
CA GLU A 114 7.86 12.98 3.27
C GLU A 114 6.49 13.65 3.37
N SER A 115 6.08 14.37 2.33
CA SER A 115 4.76 15.03 2.32
C SER A 115 3.61 14.01 2.35
N ALA A 116 3.79 12.85 1.71
CA ALA A 116 2.83 11.75 1.74
C ALA A 116 2.77 11.12 3.14
N LEU A 117 3.91 10.86 3.79
CA LEU A 117 3.95 10.37 5.17
C LEU A 117 3.23 11.33 6.12
N LEU A 118 3.48 12.64 6.01
CA LEU A 118 2.81 13.65 6.84
C LEU A 118 1.29 13.69 6.60
N ALA A 119 0.85 13.53 5.35
CA ALA A 119 -0.58 13.47 5.02
C ALA A 119 -1.27 12.23 5.62
N ALA A 120 -0.57 11.09 5.68
CA ALA A 120 -1.09 9.81 6.19
C ALA A 120 -0.97 9.67 7.72
N LYS A 121 -0.04 10.38 8.37
CA LYS A 121 0.29 10.21 9.79
C LYS A 121 -0.92 10.31 10.71
N GLY A 122 -1.11 9.28 11.53
CA GLY A 122 -2.22 9.17 12.50
C GLY A 122 -3.60 8.89 11.87
N ARG A 123 -3.66 8.67 10.55
CA ARG A 123 -4.94 8.59 9.82
C ARG A 123 -5.15 7.29 9.07
N ILE A 124 -4.11 6.75 8.40
CA ILE A 124 -4.21 5.60 7.51
C ILE A 124 -2.87 4.85 7.48
N MET A 125 -2.87 3.53 7.32
CA MET A 125 -1.63 2.78 7.07
C MET A 125 -1.10 3.07 5.66
N VAL A 126 0.22 2.91 5.49
CA VAL A 126 0.91 3.14 4.22
C VAL A 126 1.65 1.87 3.81
N ASP A 127 1.31 1.31 2.67
CA ASP A 127 2.09 0.28 1.98
C ASP A 127 3.02 0.97 0.98
N ILE A 128 4.32 0.72 1.10
CA ILE A 128 5.35 1.35 0.28
C ILE A 128 5.83 0.34 -0.76
N ASP A 129 5.43 0.56 -2.02
CA ASP A 129 6.04 -0.13 -3.15
C ASP A 129 7.36 0.57 -3.53
N PHE A 130 8.46 -0.01 -3.03
CA PHE A 130 9.81 0.53 -3.19
C PHE A 130 10.39 0.18 -4.56
N LYS A 131 10.39 1.16 -5.48
CA LYS A 131 10.80 1.00 -6.89
C LYS A 131 12.31 1.22 -7.14
N LEU A 132 13.14 1.07 -6.12
CA LEU A 132 14.59 1.31 -6.19
C LEU A 132 15.34 0.04 -5.78
N ASP A 133 16.53 -0.16 -6.35
CA ASP A 133 17.33 -1.38 -6.12
C ASP A 133 18.47 -1.18 -5.11
N SER A 134 18.69 0.08 -4.67
CA SER A 134 19.83 0.44 -3.82
C SER A 134 19.51 0.23 -2.34
N THR A 135 20.34 -0.55 -1.64
CA THR A 135 20.29 -0.67 -0.16
C THR A 135 20.45 0.69 0.53
N GLN A 136 21.27 1.60 -0.03
CA GLN A 136 21.41 2.95 0.53
C GLN A 136 20.10 3.74 0.43
N ASP A 137 19.33 3.56 -0.66
CA ASP A 137 18.02 4.20 -0.80
C ASP A 137 17.01 3.60 0.18
N ALA A 138 17.06 2.29 0.44
CA ALA A 138 16.24 1.67 1.48
C ALA A 138 16.56 2.23 2.87
N ILE A 139 17.85 2.39 3.22
CA ILE A 139 18.29 3.03 4.47
C ILE A 139 17.71 4.45 4.58
N ASN A 140 17.81 5.23 3.52
CA ASN A 140 17.32 6.61 3.53
C ASN A 140 15.79 6.68 3.66
N VAL A 141 15.05 5.80 2.97
CA VAL A 141 13.58 5.72 3.07
C VAL A 141 13.15 5.27 4.48
N CYS A 142 13.79 4.26 5.06
CA CYS A 142 13.54 3.85 6.45
C CYS A 142 13.84 4.99 7.44
N LYS A 143 14.90 5.77 7.20
CA LYS A 143 15.22 6.95 8.01
C LYS A 143 14.10 8.00 7.95
N LEU A 144 13.57 8.32 6.77
CA LEU A 144 12.43 9.25 6.62
C LEU A 144 11.18 8.75 7.36
N ILE A 145 10.89 7.45 7.30
CA ILE A 145 9.78 6.82 8.05
C ILE A 145 10.00 7.01 9.56
N SER A 146 11.24 6.79 10.04
CA SER A 146 11.60 6.92 11.44
C SER A 146 11.54 8.39 11.92
N GLU A 147 12.05 9.33 11.12
CA GLU A 147 11.96 10.77 11.40
C GLU A 147 10.51 11.27 11.44
N ALA A 148 9.64 10.69 10.60
CA ALA A 148 8.21 10.94 10.66
C ALA A 148 7.53 10.28 11.88
N GLY A 149 8.19 9.33 12.56
CA GLY A 149 7.62 8.54 13.66
C GLY A 149 6.47 7.62 13.19
N MET A 150 6.62 7.00 12.00
CA MET A 150 5.57 6.21 11.35
C MET A 150 5.89 4.73 11.20
N GLN A 151 6.94 4.21 11.86
CA GLN A 151 7.39 2.82 11.70
C GLN A 151 6.28 1.79 11.89
N LYS A 152 5.40 2.00 12.88
CA LYS A 152 4.26 1.09 13.16
C LYS A 152 3.10 1.22 12.17
N GLN A 153 3.08 2.30 11.38
CA GLN A 153 2.00 2.66 10.47
C GLN A 153 2.30 2.28 9.01
N VAL A 154 3.52 1.80 8.76
CA VAL A 154 4.03 1.50 7.42
C VAL A 154 4.17 -0.01 7.24
N LEU A 155 3.86 -0.47 6.03
CA LEU A 155 4.27 -1.76 5.47
C LEU A 155 5.32 -1.49 4.40
N PHE A 156 6.44 -2.19 4.44
CA PHE A 156 7.47 -2.10 3.41
C PHE A 156 7.35 -3.31 2.49
N PHE A 157 6.80 -3.11 1.29
CA PHE A 157 6.66 -4.17 0.31
C PHE A 157 7.99 -4.52 -0.34
N VAL A 158 8.30 -5.81 -0.43
CA VAL A 158 9.51 -6.33 -1.08
C VAL A 158 9.15 -7.38 -2.13
N TYR A 159 9.67 -7.20 -3.35
CA TYR A 159 9.46 -8.14 -4.46
C TYR A 159 10.14 -9.48 -4.19
N ASP A 160 11.38 -9.44 -3.73
CA ASP A 160 12.16 -10.64 -3.38
C ASP A 160 12.17 -10.82 -1.87
N TYR A 161 11.55 -11.89 -1.36
CA TYR A 161 11.40 -12.11 0.07
C TYR A 161 12.71 -12.11 0.88
N PRO A 162 13.89 -12.52 0.36
CA PRO A 162 15.16 -12.39 1.10
C PRO A 162 15.52 -10.95 1.44
N TYR A 163 15.00 -9.95 0.69
CA TYR A 163 15.21 -8.54 0.99
C TYR A 163 14.59 -8.12 2.35
N THR A 164 13.69 -8.93 2.89
CA THR A 164 13.15 -8.76 4.25
C THR A 164 14.25 -8.62 5.29
N SER A 165 15.31 -9.46 5.21
CA SER A 165 16.45 -9.35 6.13
C SER A 165 17.18 -8.01 6.06
N ILE A 166 17.20 -7.39 4.91
CA ILE A 166 17.85 -6.07 4.72
C ILE A 166 17.04 -5.00 5.44
N ILE A 167 15.73 -4.96 5.24
CA ILE A 167 14.86 -3.98 5.92
C ILE A 167 14.88 -4.20 7.43
N ASP A 168 14.75 -5.46 7.90
CA ASP A 168 14.81 -5.80 9.33
C ASP A 168 16.15 -5.36 9.97
N SER A 169 17.26 -5.45 9.23
CA SER A 169 18.57 -5.01 9.71
C SER A 169 18.71 -3.49 9.80
N ILE A 170 17.93 -2.73 9.02
CA ILE A 170 17.91 -1.26 9.03
C ILE A 170 17.02 -0.77 10.18
N ASP A 171 15.77 -1.24 10.24
CA ASP A 171 14.82 -0.90 11.30
C ASP A 171 13.76 -2.02 11.45
N ASN A 172 13.92 -2.90 12.43
CA ASN A 172 13.01 -4.02 12.70
C ASN A 172 11.66 -3.61 13.29
N SER A 173 11.42 -2.34 13.51
CA SER A 173 10.12 -1.80 13.92
C SER A 173 9.20 -1.47 12.73
N ILE A 174 9.74 -1.49 11.50
CA ILE A 174 8.99 -1.36 10.26
C ILE A 174 8.52 -2.74 9.81
N ALA A 175 7.22 -2.92 9.66
CA ALA A 175 6.66 -4.18 9.17
C ALA A 175 7.00 -4.38 7.68
N VAL A 176 7.46 -5.60 7.34
CA VAL A 176 7.76 -5.96 5.94
C VAL A 176 6.66 -6.84 5.39
N MET A 177 6.28 -6.58 4.14
CA MET A 177 5.36 -7.40 3.35
C MET A 177 6.11 -8.05 2.18
N PRO A 178 6.61 -9.30 2.34
CA PRO A 178 7.23 -10.02 1.24
C PRO A 178 6.20 -10.54 0.23
N ARG A 179 6.57 -10.55 -1.06
CA ARG A 179 5.82 -11.20 -2.11
C ARG A 179 6.21 -12.67 -2.24
N ALA A 180 5.20 -13.53 -2.35
CA ALA A 180 5.35 -14.93 -2.69
C ALA A 180 4.82 -15.18 -4.11
N TYR A 181 5.62 -15.80 -4.96
CA TYR A 181 5.28 -16.15 -6.35
C TYR A 181 4.79 -17.59 -6.50
N ASN A 182 5.04 -18.42 -5.47
CA ASN A 182 4.73 -19.85 -5.47
C ASN A 182 4.63 -20.38 -4.04
N LYS A 183 4.29 -21.67 -3.90
CA LYS A 183 4.16 -22.35 -2.60
C LYS A 183 5.49 -22.39 -1.82
N GLU A 184 6.61 -22.59 -2.50
CA GLU A 184 7.92 -22.69 -1.86
C GLU A 184 8.32 -21.37 -1.18
N ASP A 185 8.03 -20.25 -1.84
CA ASP A 185 8.23 -18.91 -1.26
C ASP A 185 7.43 -18.73 0.04
N VAL A 186 6.16 -19.14 0.06
CA VAL A 186 5.32 -19.07 1.27
C VAL A 186 5.96 -19.86 2.41
N VAL A 187 6.38 -21.11 2.15
CA VAL A 187 7.01 -21.96 3.16
C VAL A 187 8.31 -21.35 3.67
N ASN A 188 9.14 -20.82 2.77
CA ASN A 188 10.41 -20.20 3.14
C ASN A 188 10.21 -18.91 3.94
N ILE A 189 9.24 -18.06 3.55
CA ILE A 189 8.89 -16.84 4.28
C ILE A 189 8.46 -17.19 5.70
N LEU A 190 7.48 -18.07 5.87
CA LEU A 190 6.93 -18.45 7.18
C LEU A 190 7.99 -19.11 8.09
N LYS A 191 8.93 -19.86 7.51
CA LYS A 191 10.02 -20.50 8.24
C LYS A 191 11.12 -19.54 8.69
N THR A 192 11.38 -18.51 7.88
CA THR A 192 12.58 -17.68 8.02
C THR A 192 12.29 -16.33 8.67
N TYR A 193 11.11 -15.75 8.42
CA TYR A 193 10.79 -14.39 8.80
C TYR A 193 9.55 -14.30 9.69
N LYS A 194 9.53 -13.29 10.54
CA LYS A 194 8.35 -12.92 11.31
C LYS A 194 7.68 -11.71 10.64
N VAL A 195 6.78 -11.97 9.71
CA VAL A 195 6.07 -10.93 8.97
C VAL A 195 4.58 -10.92 9.30
N PRO A 196 3.90 -9.77 9.32
CA PRO A 196 2.47 -9.72 9.65
C PRO A 196 1.55 -10.01 8.45
N VAL A 197 2.09 -9.96 7.23
CA VAL A 197 1.34 -10.12 5.98
C VAL A 197 2.24 -10.68 4.88
N ILE A 198 1.68 -11.50 4.00
CA ILE A 198 2.34 -11.98 2.78
C ILE A 198 1.47 -11.57 1.59
N HIS A 199 2.08 -10.88 0.62
CA HIS A 199 1.47 -10.64 -0.69
C HIS A 199 1.56 -11.92 -1.52
N VAL A 200 0.42 -12.44 -1.98
CA VAL A 200 0.37 -13.67 -2.77
C VAL A 200 -0.17 -13.41 -4.17
N ASP A 201 0.42 -14.09 -5.16
CA ASP A 201 -0.09 -14.04 -6.51
C ASP A 201 -1.29 -14.97 -6.67
N ARG A 202 -2.33 -14.47 -7.33
CA ARG A 202 -3.57 -15.23 -7.61
C ARG A 202 -3.31 -16.55 -8.33
N ALA A 203 -2.25 -16.61 -9.15
CA ALA A 203 -1.97 -17.75 -10.02
C ALA A 203 -1.74 -19.07 -9.27
N PHE A 204 -1.20 -19.00 -8.04
CA PHE A 204 -0.94 -20.18 -7.22
C PHE A 204 -1.82 -20.26 -5.97
N TYR A 205 -2.83 -19.39 -5.84
CA TYR A 205 -3.73 -19.38 -4.70
C TYR A 205 -4.39 -20.75 -4.48
N ASN A 206 -4.33 -21.23 -3.25
CA ASN A 206 -4.99 -22.44 -2.80
C ASN A 206 -5.44 -22.26 -1.35
N ASP A 207 -6.72 -22.54 -1.07
CA ASP A 207 -7.31 -22.30 0.27
C ASP A 207 -6.54 -23.02 1.41
N THR A 208 -6.03 -24.23 1.17
CA THR A 208 -5.28 -24.99 2.18
C THR A 208 -3.95 -24.30 2.51
N LEU A 209 -3.17 -23.93 1.47
CA LEU A 209 -1.90 -23.24 1.64
C LEU A 209 -2.09 -21.85 2.28
N MET A 210 -3.09 -21.09 1.83
CA MET A 210 -3.37 -19.77 2.40
C MET A 210 -3.95 -19.88 3.81
N GLY A 211 -4.68 -20.96 4.10
CA GLY A 211 -5.10 -21.29 5.47
C GLY A 211 -3.91 -21.54 6.40
N GLU A 212 -2.83 -22.17 5.90
CA GLU A 212 -1.59 -22.35 6.65
C GLU A 212 -0.96 -20.99 7.01
N ILE A 213 -0.90 -20.03 6.09
CA ILE A 213 -0.45 -18.65 6.39
C ILE A 213 -1.24 -18.08 7.58
N ARG A 214 -2.57 -18.26 7.56
CA ARG A 214 -3.46 -17.75 8.61
C ARG A 214 -3.24 -18.41 9.98
N THR A 215 -2.78 -19.67 10.05
CA THR A 215 -2.44 -20.34 11.32
C THR A 215 -1.19 -19.79 11.98
N HIS A 216 -0.40 -18.99 11.26
CA HIS A 216 0.77 -18.27 11.79
C HIS A 216 0.43 -16.83 12.19
N ASP A 217 -0.86 -16.44 12.28
CA ASP A 217 -1.33 -15.07 12.52
C ASP A 217 -0.85 -14.07 11.45
N VAL A 218 -0.61 -14.56 10.24
CA VAL A 218 -0.16 -13.77 9.09
C VAL A 218 -1.33 -13.50 8.14
N ARG A 219 -1.45 -12.28 7.66
CA ARG A 219 -2.48 -11.89 6.70
C ARG A 219 -2.13 -12.33 5.28
N VAL A 220 -3.16 -12.61 4.50
CA VAL A 220 -3.07 -12.93 3.07
C VAL A 220 -3.51 -11.70 2.27
N TRP A 221 -2.55 -11.05 1.64
CA TRP A 221 -2.78 -9.91 0.75
C TRP A 221 -2.92 -10.37 -0.69
N ILE A 222 -3.92 -9.85 -1.39
CA ILE A 222 -4.12 -10.09 -2.82
C ILE A 222 -4.53 -8.81 -3.55
N ASN A 223 -4.15 -8.71 -4.82
CA ASN A 223 -4.55 -7.63 -5.69
C ASN A 223 -5.83 -8.00 -6.44
N ALA A 224 -6.87 -7.16 -6.33
CA ALA A 224 -8.06 -7.22 -7.16
C ALA A 224 -7.82 -6.67 -8.57
N LEU A 225 -6.72 -5.93 -8.73
CA LEU A 225 -6.34 -5.24 -9.95
C LEU A 225 -6.46 -6.10 -11.22
N GLY A 226 -6.94 -5.50 -12.29
CA GLY A 226 -7.25 -6.18 -13.53
C GLY A 226 -8.48 -7.07 -13.35
N LYS A 227 -8.32 -8.40 -13.26
CA LYS A 227 -9.42 -9.38 -13.35
C LYS A 227 -10.65 -9.07 -12.48
N PHE A 228 -10.48 -8.80 -11.19
CA PHE A 228 -11.61 -8.62 -10.28
C PHE A 228 -12.18 -7.20 -10.38
N ASP A 229 -11.31 -6.20 -10.47
CA ASP A 229 -11.74 -4.81 -10.69
C ASP A 229 -12.40 -4.64 -12.06
N ASP A 230 -11.94 -5.35 -13.10
CA ASP A 230 -12.58 -5.34 -14.42
C ASP A 230 -13.95 -6.06 -14.41
N LEU A 231 -14.09 -7.18 -13.69
CA LEU A 231 -15.38 -7.80 -13.48
C LEU A 231 -16.37 -6.90 -12.75
N GLU A 232 -15.88 -6.16 -11.74
CA GLU A 232 -16.69 -5.21 -10.97
C GLU A 232 -17.21 -4.04 -11.84
N LYS A 233 -16.42 -3.60 -12.84
CA LYS A 233 -16.86 -2.62 -13.85
C LYS A 233 -18.00 -3.15 -14.73
N THR A 234 -17.98 -4.43 -15.07
CA THR A 234 -18.99 -5.02 -15.96
C THR A 234 -20.31 -5.28 -15.26
N GLN A 235 -20.25 -5.69 -14.01
CA GLN A 235 -21.43 -5.99 -13.19
C GLN A 235 -21.10 -5.78 -11.72
N LYS A 236 -21.89 -4.97 -11.04
CA LYS A 236 -21.77 -4.70 -9.61
C LYS A 236 -21.68 -5.98 -8.79
N ASN A 237 -20.72 -6.04 -7.89
CA ASN A 237 -20.40 -7.14 -6.96
C ASN A 237 -19.80 -8.40 -7.62
N LEU A 238 -19.81 -8.53 -8.95
CA LEU A 238 -19.32 -9.75 -9.63
C LEU A 238 -17.83 -10.02 -9.36
N GLY A 239 -17.03 -8.96 -9.37
CA GLY A 239 -15.61 -9.02 -9.06
C GLY A 239 -15.36 -9.44 -7.62
N TYR A 240 -16.03 -8.80 -6.67
CA TYR A 240 -15.85 -9.07 -5.24
C TYR A 240 -16.42 -10.41 -4.82
N ASP A 241 -17.60 -10.83 -5.33
CA ASP A 241 -18.14 -12.17 -5.11
C ASP A 241 -17.20 -13.27 -5.65
N SER A 242 -16.51 -12.97 -6.76
CA SER A 242 -15.51 -13.89 -7.32
C SER A 242 -14.24 -13.93 -6.48
N LEU A 243 -13.77 -12.78 -5.98
CA LEU A 243 -12.57 -12.68 -5.16
C LEU A 243 -12.78 -13.34 -3.79
N LEU A 244 -13.91 -13.12 -3.12
CA LEU A 244 -14.20 -13.68 -1.80
C LEU A 244 -14.48 -15.20 -1.80
N LYS A 245 -14.47 -15.87 -2.95
CA LYS A 245 -14.32 -17.34 -3.01
C LYS A 245 -12.96 -17.80 -2.51
N MET A 246 -11.98 -16.91 -2.52
CA MET A 246 -10.64 -17.08 -1.95
C MET A 246 -10.71 -16.81 -0.43
N LYS A 247 -11.16 -17.79 0.34
CA LYS A 247 -11.61 -17.65 1.75
C LYS A 247 -10.55 -17.16 2.73
N ALA A 248 -9.26 -17.37 2.43
CA ALA A 248 -8.19 -16.97 3.33
C ALA A 248 -7.76 -15.52 3.13
N VAL A 249 -8.18 -14.85 2.04
CA VAL A 249 -7.81 -13.46 1.75
C VAL A 249 -8.43 -12.52 2.77
N ASN A 250 -7.61 -11.66 3.35
CA ASN A 250 -8.07 -10.68 4.35
C ASN A 250 -7.36 -9.31 4.27
N VAL A 251 -6.61 -9.06 3.19
CA VAL A 251 -6.26 -7.71 2.71
C VAL A 251 -6.44 -7.70 1.20
N ILE A 252 -7.16 -6.72 0.69
CA ILE A 252 -7.46 -6.60 -0.75
C ILE A 252 -7.03 -5.23 -1.24
N GLN A 253 -6.11 -5.22 -2.20
CA GLN A 253 -5.71 -4.00 -2.91
C GLN A 253 -6.56 -3.83 -4.17
N THR A 254 -7.13 -2.64 -4.38
CA THR A 254 -8.08 -2.36 -5.47
C THR A 254 -7.97 -0.91 -5.97
N ASP A 255 -8.35 -0.69 -7.23
CA ASP A 255 -8.59 0.63 -7.79
C ASP A 255 -9.94 1.25 -7.33
N TYR A 256 -10.83 0.44 -6.72
CA TYR A 256 -12.19 0.84 -6.31
C TYR A 256 -12.41 0.73 -4.79
N PRO A 257 -11.58 1.38 -3.94
CA PRO A 257 -11.61 1.17 -2.49
C PRO A 257 -12.97 1.52 -1.86
N ALA A 258 -13.65 2.60 -2.31
CA ALA A 258 -14.97 2.97 -1.80
C ALA A 258 -16.05 1.89 -2.08
N ASN A 259 -16.00 1.28 -3.27
CA ASN A 259 -16.94 0.23 -3.65
C ASN A 259 -16.71 -1.04 -2.84
N LEU A 260 -15.43 -1.42 -2.66
CA LEU A 260 -15.06 -2.59 -1.89
C LEU A 260 -15.40 -2.41 -0.41
N LEU A 261 -15.12 -1.26 0.19
CA LEU A 261 -15.52 -0.95 1.57
C LEU A 261 -17.01 -1.14 1.78
N LYS A 262 -17.83 -0.52 0.93
CA LYS A 262 -19.29 -0.66 0.99
C LYS A 262 -19.73 -2.12 0.89
N TYR A 263 -19.16 -2.87 -0.08
CA TYR A 263 -19.45 -4.28 -0.29
C TYR A 263 -19.14 -5.14 0.95
N LEU A 264 -17.99 -4.90 1.60
CA LEU A 264 -17.56 -5.63 2.79
C LEU A 264 -18.39 -5.26 4.04
N GLN A 265 -18.72 -3.98 4.22
CA GLN A 265 -19.55 -3.49 5.33
C GLN A 265 -20.97 -4.07 5.27
N GLU A 266 -21.59 -4.12 4.08
CA GLU A 266 -22.91 -4.75 3.85
C GLU A 266 -22.94 -6.25 4.23
N ARG A 267 -21.75 -6.88 4.35
CA ARG A 267 -21.57 -8.31 4.71
C ARG A 267 -20.95 -8.54 6.09
N SER A 268 -20.76 -7.48 6.87
CA SER A 268 -20.09 -7.52 8.20
C SER A 268 -18.67 -8.12 8.15
N LEU A 269 -17.97 -7.96 7.02
CA LEU A 269 -16.59 -8.40 6.83
C LEU A 269 -15.57 -7.30 7.08
N HIS A 270 -16.04 -6.05 7.25
CA HIS A 270 -15.25 -4.86 7.58
C HIS A 270 -15.91 -4.13 8.77
N ARG A 271 -15.17 -3.27 9.52
CA ARG A 271 -15.73 -2.44 10.60
C ARG A 271 -16.71 -1.39 10.11
#